data_8b4ac837b302d2f8ed4137c1bc9d0f36
#
_entry.id   8b4ac837b302d2f8ed4137c1bc9d0f36
#
_cell.length_a   1.000
_cell.length_b   1.000
_cell.length_c   1.000
_cell.angle_alpha   90.00
_cell.angle_beta   90.00
_cell.angle_gamma   90.00
#
_symmetry.space_group_name_H-M   'P 1'
#
loop_
_entity.id
_entity.type
_entity.pdbx_description
1 polymer ?
#
loop_
_entity_poly.entity_id
_entity_poly.type
_entity_poly.pdbx_seq_one_letter_code
_entity_poly.pdbx_strand_id
1 'polypeptide(L)'
;MLVMSVGFLCMRGLSVDSSYFDLAWPALILSAGIGLCTAPTTSAIMAAVPDEKQGVASAVNDTTREVGGALGIAVAGSILAGRYAQELAASLSSFPPAVRDPATDSLAKAVEVANRLGPQGKQLADVSKAAFLTAMHASTLVMAVIVAVAAVLIGLWAPGRDGRQLGPIRRVVTPAPATAGRHRA
;
A
#
# COMPACT_ATOMS: atom_id res chain seq x y z
N MET A 1 -10.33 3.70 0.55
CA MET A 1 -9.16 3.50 1.43
C MET A 1 -9.42 2.48 2.54
N LEU A 2 -10.46 2.58 3.38
CA LEU A 2 -10.73 1.56 4.42
C LEU A 2 -10.87 0.14 3.83
N VAL A 3 -11.53 -0.01 2.70
CA VAL A 3 -11.64 -1.29 1.99
C VAL A 3 -10.26 -1.85 1.60
N MET A 4 -9.34 -0.98 1.14
CA MET A 4 -7.95 -1.39 0.86
C MET A 4 -7.21 -1.86 2.12
N SER A 5 -7.38 -1.15 3.24
CA SER A 5 -6.79 -1.55 4.52
C SER A 5 -7.31 -2.92 4.97
N VAL A 6 -8.62 -3.18 4.81
CA VAL A 6 -9.20 -4.52 5.07
C VAL A 6 -8.60 -5.57 4.14
N GLY A 7 -8.42 -5.27 2.84
CA GLY A 7 -7.76 -6.18 1.89
C GLY A 7 -6.35 -6.58 2.33
N PHE A 8 -5.53 -5.61 2.77
CA PHE A 8 -4.21 -5.90 3.33
C PHE A 8 -4.26 -6.74 4.61
N LEU A 9 -5.22 -6.48 5.51
CA LEU A 9 -5.39 -7.28 6.73
C LEU A 9 -5.82 -8.72 6.42
N CYS A 10 -6.67 -8.92 5.42
CA CYS A 10 -7.09 -10.26 5.00
C CYS A 10 -5.93 -11.10 4.45
N MET A 11 -4.91 -10.47 3.83
CA MET A 11 -3.70 -11.16 3.38
C MET A 11 -2.90 -11.81 4.52
N ARG A 12 -3.10 -11.40 5.77
CA ARG A 12 -2.47 -12.05 6.93
C ARG A 12 -3.01 -13.45 7.25
N GLY A 13 -4.14 -13.81 6.69
CA GLY A 13 -4.68 -15.17 6.80
C GLY A 13 -4.01 -16.20 5.89
N LEU A 14 -3.08 -15.78 5.02
CA LEU A 14 -2.38 -16.66 4.11
C LEU A 14 -1.33 -17.51 4.84
N SER A 15 -1.25 -18.78 4.44
CA SER A 15 -0.27 -19.76 4.91
C SER A 15 0.51 -20.35 3.74
N VAL A 16 1.54 -21.18 4.03
CA VAL A 16 2.32 -21.87 2.99
C VAL A 16 1.44 -22.81 2.15
N ASP A 17 0.38 -23.35 2.76
CA ASP A 17 -0.53 -24.31 2.14
C ASP A 17 -1.81 -23.66 1.61
N SER A 18 -1.87 -22.31 1.59
CA SER A 18 -3.03 -21.59 1.08
C SER A 18 -3.28 -21.87 -0.39
N SER A 19 -4.55 -22.09 -0.72
CA SER A 19 -5.01 -22.29 -2.09
C SER A 19 -4.98 -20.96 -2.88
N TYR A 20 -5.04 -21.06 -4.19
CA TYR A 20 -5.20 -19.89 -5.06
C TYR A 20 -6.43 -19.03 -4.67
N PHE A 21 -7.52 -19.66 -4.26
CA PHE A 21 -8.72 -18.93 -3.82
C PHE A 21 -8.50 -18.13 -2.54
N ASP A 22 -7.66 -18.62 -1.63
CA ASP A 22 -7.31 -17.90 -0.39
C ASP A 22 -6.56 -16.60 -0.67
N LEU A 23 -5.79 -16.55 -1.76
CA LEU A 23 -5.12 -15.36 -2.24
C LEU A 23 -6.05 -14.44 -3.06
N ALA A 24 -6.95 -15.04 -3.86
CA ALA A 24 -7.76 -14.30 -4.83
C ALA A 24 -8.75 -13.35 -4.15
N TRP A 25 -9.43 -13.76 -3.09
CA TRP A 25 -10.45 -12.92 -2.46
C TRP A 25 -9.88 -11.69 -1.72
N PRO A 26 -8.74 -11.74 -0.98
CA PRO A 26 -8.13 -10.54 -0.44
C PRO A 26 -7.64 -9.58 -1.54
N ALA A 27 -7.10 -10.15 -2.64
CA ALA A 27 -6.68 -9.37 -3.80
C ALA A 27 -7.87 -8.66 -4.48
N LEU A 28 -9.03 -9.31 -4.57
CA LEU A 28 -10.26 -8.69 -5.08
C LEU A 28 -10.73 -7.53 -4.19
N ILE A 29 -10.70 -7.70 -2.87
CA ILE A 29 -11.05 -6.62 -1.93
C ILE A 29 -10.09 -5.44 -2.09
N LEU A 30 -8.80 -5.71 -2.20
CA LEU A 30 -7.78 -4.68 -2.39
C LEU A 30 -8.01 -3.91 -3.70
N SER A 31 -8.24 -4.62 -4.80
CA SER A 31 -8.51 -4.05 -6.12
C SER A 31 -9.80 -3.24 -6.15
N ALA A 32 -10.87 -3.74 -5.52
CA ALA A 32 -12.12 -3.00 -5.36
C ALA A 32 -11.89 -1.69 -4.57
N GLY A 33 -11.10 -1.74 -3.50
CA GLY A 33 -10.73 -0.57 -2.72
C GLY A 33 -9.98 0.49 -3.54
N ILE A 34 -9.06 0.06 -4.41
CA ILE A 34 -8.33 0.94 -5.34
C ILE A 34 -9.32 1.60 -6.31
N GLY A 35 -10.20 0.81 -6.95
CA GLY A 35 -11.19 1.32 -7.90
C GLY A 35 -12.14 2.35 -7.29
N LEU A 36 -12.65 2.06 -6.08
CA LEU A 36 -13.53 2.96 -5.33
C LEU A 36 -12.85 4.28 -4.93
N CYS A 37 -11.53 4.32 -4.80
CA CYS A 37 -10.80 5.54 -4.48
C CYS A 37 -10.44 6.35 -5.72
N THR A 38 -10.09 5.69 -6.83
CA THR A 38 -9.52 6.35 -8.01
C THR A 38 -10.52 7.28 -8.70
N ALA A 39 -11.74 6.81 -8.97
CA ALA A 39 -12.73 7.58 -9.71
C ALA A 39 -13.18 8.87 -8.98
N PRO A 40 -13.59 8.85 -7.70
CA PRO A 40 -14.01 10.07 -7.02
C PRO A 40 -12.85 11.04 -6.79
N THR A 41 -11.63 10.54 -6.56
CA THR A 41 -10.45 11.41 -6.38
C THR A 41 -10.13 12.17 -7.66
N THR A 42 -10.09 11.48 -8.80
CA THR A 42 -9.85 12.12 -10.10
C THR A 42 -10.95 13.13 -10.43
N SER A 43 -12.23 12.78 -10.22
CA SER A 43 -13.35 13.70 -10.45
C SER A 43 -13.27 14.95 -9.57
N ALA A 44 -12.88 14.81 -8.30
CA ALA A 44 -12.72 15.94 -7.39
C ALA A 44 -11.60 16.89 -7.81
N ILE A 45 -10.48 16.34 -8.30
CA ILE A 45 -9.34 17.14 -8.79
C ILE A 45 -9.76 17.91 -10.05
N MET A 46 -10.44 17.25 -11.00
CA MET A 46 -10.88 17.91 -12.24
C MET A 46 -11.92 19.00 -11.97
N ALA A 47 -12.83 18.80 -11.03
CA ALA A 47 -13.83 19.79 -10.65
C ALA A 47 -13.25 21.00 -9.88
N ALA A 48 -12.04 20.89 -9.34
CA ALA A 48 -11.41 21.95 -8.57
C ALA A 48 -10.62 22.98 -9.42
N VAL A 49 -10.46 22.73 -10.73
CA VAL A 49 -9.67 23.57 -11.62
C VAL A 49 -10.50 24.06 -12.82
N PRO A 50 -10.20 25.26 -13.38
CA PRO A 50 -10.81 25.74 -14.62
C PRO A 50 -10.52 24.82 -15.81
N ASP A 51 -11.40 24.78 -16.80
CA ASP A 51 -11.32 23.90 -17.97
C ASP A 51 -9.98 24.03 -18.71
N GLU A 52 -9.43 25.23 -18.83
CA GLU A 52 -8.17 25.49 -19.50
C GLU A 52 -6.96 24.86 -18.77
N LYS A 53 -7.09 24.51 -17.50
CA LYS A 53 -6.03 23.91 -16.66
C LYS A 53 -6.22 22.42 -16.38
N GLN A 54 -7.27 21.80 -16.90
CA GLN A 54 -7.55 20.38 -16.64
C GLN A 54 -6.42 19.46 -17.12
N GLY A 55 -5.76 19.78 -18.23
CA GLY A 55 -4.59 19.00 -18.70
C GLY A 55 -3.43 19.03 -17.71
N VAL A 56 -3.14 20.17 -17.10
CA VAL A 56 -2.09 20.29 -16.07
C VAL A 56 -2.50 19.54 -14.80
N ALA A 57 -3.76 19.66 -14.38
CA ALA A 57 -4.27 18.97 -13.21
C ALA A 57 -4.21 17.43 -13.38
N SER A 58 -4.52 16.92 -14.57
CA SER A 58 -4.38 15.50 -14.90
C SER A 58 -2.93 15.04 -14.79
N ALA A 59 -1.99 15.77 -15.39
CA ALA A 59 -0.56 15.45 -15.35
C ALA A 59 -0.02 15.42 -13.90
N VAL A 60 -0.40 16.41 -13.08
CA VAL A 60 -0.01 16.45 -11.67
C VAL A 60 -0.61 15.27 -10.88
N ASN A 61 -1.89 14.96 -11.12
CA ASN A 61 -2.54 13.81 -10.48
C ASN A 61 -1.83 12.49 -10.81
N ASP A 62 -1.51 12.27 -12.09
CA ASP A 62 -0.85 11.03 -12.54
C ASP A 62 0.57 10.94 -11.98
N THR A 63 1.35 12.03 -12.03
CA THR A 63 2.68 12.08 -11.43
C THR A 63 2.64 11.79 -9.92
N THR A 64 1.69 12.37 -9.20
CA THR A 64 1.54 12.16 -7.75
C THR A 64 1.20 10.69 -7.45
N ARG A 65 0.35 10.07 -8.27
CA ARG A 65 0.01 8.65 -8.13
C ARG A 65 1.22 7.75 -8.39
N GLU A 66 2.02 8.03 -9.42
CA GLU A 66 3.22 7.26 -9.73
C GLU A 66 4.27 7.37 -8.63
N VAL A 67 4.55 8.59 -8.16
CA VAL A 67 5.47 8.81 -7.03
C VAL A 67 4.96 8.11 -5.78
N GLY A 68 3.67 8.24 -5.46
CA GLY A 68 3.06 7.55 -4.32
C GLY A 68 3.16 6.02 -4.43
N GLY A 69 2.93 5.48 -5.63
CA GLY A 69 3.09 4.06 -5.92
C GLY A 69 4.52 3.57 -5.74
N ALA A 70 5.49 4.31 -6.30
CA ALA A 70 6.91 3.98 -6.16
C ALA A 70 7.36 3.99 -4.68
N LEU A 71 6.96 4.99 -3.91
CA LEU A 71 7.24 5.05 -2.46
C LEU A 71 6.57 3.88 -1.71
N GLY A 72 5.32 3.56 -2.05
CA GLY A 72 4.61 2.43 -1.46
C GLY A 72 5.31 1.10 -1.70
N ILE A 73 5.75 0.84 -2.94
CA ILE A 73 6.51 -0.37 -3.32
C ILE A 73 7.86 -0.40 -2.59
N ALA A 74 8.57 0.73 -2.51
CA ALA A 74 9.86 0.81 -1.83
C ALA A 74 9.73 0.50 -0.33
N VAL A 75 8.73 1.07 0.35
CA VAL A 75 8.48 0.81 1.77
C VAL A 75 8.08 -0.65 2.00
N ALA A 76 7.11 -1.16 1.23
CA ALA A 76 6.65 -2.54 1.36
C ALA A 76 7.77 -3.55 1.08
N GLY A 77 8.55 -3.32 0.02
CA GLY A 77 9.69 -4.17 -0.36
C GLY A 77 10.83 -4.14 0.66
N SER A 78 11.15 -2.96 1.19
CA SER A 78 12.19 -2.81 2.22
C SER A 78 11.83 -3.56 3.51
N ILE A 79 10.57 -3.46 3.96
CA ILE A 79 10.08 -4.19 5.15
C ILE A 79 10.11 -5.70 4.88
N LEU A 80 9.61 -6.12 3.72
CA LEU A 80 9.61 -7.53 3.33
C LEU A 80 11.03 -8.11 3.31
N ALA A 81 11.95 -7.46 2.61
CA ALA A 81 13.34 -7.93 2.48
C ALA A 81 14.07 -7.95 3.84
N GLY A 82 13.93 -6.87 4.62
CA GLY A 82 14.58 -6.79 5.93
C GLY A 82 14.08 -7.84 6.92
N ARG A 83 12.75 -8.05 6.98
CA ARG A 83 12.15 -9.08 7.83
C ARG A 83 12.48 -10.49 7.36
N TYR A 84 12.44 -10.74 6.05
CA TYR A 84 12.81 -12.03 5.48
C TYR A 84 14.26 -12.40 5.85
N ALA A 85 15.20 -11.48 5.64
CA ALA A 85 16.61 -11.71 5.96
C ALA A 85 16.82 -11.98 7.47
N GLN A 86 16.14 -11.24 8.35
CA GLN A 86 16.22 -11.43 9.81
C GLN A 86 15.67 -12.80 10.25
N GLU A 87 14.47 -13.17 9.79
CA GLU A 87 13.83 -14.44 10.15
C GLU A 87 14.63 -15.63 9.63
N LEU A 88 15.15 -15.54 8.41
CA LEU A 88 15.90 -16.62 7.80
C LEU A 88 17.30 -16.75 8.41
N ALA A 89 18.00 -15.64 8.70
CA ALA A 89 19.32 -15.68 9.32
C ALA A 89 19.32 -16.41 10.67
N ALA A 90 18.28 -16.23 11.48
CA ALA A 90 18.12 -16.93 12.75
C ALA A 90 18.00 -18.45 12.55
N SER A 91 17.28 -18.87 11.51
CA SER A 91 17.00 -20.28 11.21
C SER A 91 18.16 -20.97 10.51
N LEU A 92 19.03 -20.24 9.81
CA LEU A 92 20.16 -20.78 9.05
C LEU A 92 21.52 -20.65 9.75
N SER A 93 21.55 -20.37 11.04
CA SER A 93 22.79 -20.21 11.81
C SER A 93 23.73 -21.43 11.74
N SER A 94 23.16 -22.64 11.57
CA SER A 94 23.91 -23.90 11.45
C SER A 94 24.34 -24.24 10.01
N PHE A 95 23.90 -23.48 9.00
CA PHE A 95 24.25 -23.75 7.61
C PHE A 95 25.56 -23.05 7.20
N PRO A 96 26.37 -23.66 6.27
CA PRO A 96 27.54 -23.02 5.73
C PRO A 96 27.24 -21.67 5.06
N PRO A 97 28.16 -20.69 5.10
CA PRO A 97 27.94 -19.38 4.46
C PRO A 97 27.55 -19.46 2.98
N ALA A 98 28.14 -20.42 2.24
CA ALA A 98 27.83 -20.64 0.82
C ALA A 98 26.32 -20.95 0.53
N VAL A 99 25.62 -21.49 1.53
CA VAL A 99 24.16 -21.76 1.45
C VAL A 99 23.37 -20.60 2.06
N ARG A 100 23.80 -20.10 3.20
CA ARG A 100 23.11 -19.06 3.96
C ARG A 100 23.06 -17.74 3.22
N ASP A 101 24.18 -17.26 2.68
CA ASP A 101 24.25 -15.90 2.12
C ASP A 101 23.34 -15.71 0.90
N PRO A 102 23.33 -16.61 -0.12
CA PRO A 102 22.34 -16.48 -1.20
C PRO A 102 20.90 -16.72 -0.75
N ALA A 103 20.67 -17.57 0.26
CA ALA A 103 19.31 -17.83 0.74
C ALA A 103 18.71 -16.63 1.46
N THR A 104 19.48 -15.87 2.22
CA THR A 104 19.02 -14.66 2.92
C THR A 104 18.74 -13.48 1.99
N ASP A 105 19.29 -13.51 0.78
CA ASP A 105 19.11 -12.44 -0.21
C ASP A 105 17.68 -12.42 -0.82
N SER A 106 17.14 -13.58 -1.15
CA SER A 106 15.76 -13.70 -1.60
C SER A 106 15.21 -15.12 -1.52
N LEU A 107 13.87 -15.25 -1.41
CA LEU A 107 13.19 -16.56 -1.48
C LEU A 107 13.51 -17.32 -2.77
N ALA A 108 13.60 -16.61 -3.90
CA ALA A 108 13.92 -17.24 -5.19
C ALA A 108 15.28 -17.92 -5.17
N LYS A 109 16.30 -17.24 -4.66
CA LYS A 109 17.66 -17.80 -4.50
C LYS A 109 17.67 -18.93 -3.46
N ALA A 110 16.93 -18.81 -2.37
CA ALA A 110 16.80 -19.87 -1.37
C ALA A 110 16.24 -21.16 -1.97
N VAL A 111 15.18 -21.05 -2.78
CA VAL A 111 14.57 -22.19 -3.48
C VAL A 111 15.51 -22.77 -4.54
N GLU A 112 16.26 -21.93 -5.25
CA GLU A 112 17.26 -22.40 -6.21
C GLU A 112 18.36 -23.21 -5.53
N VAL A 113 18.92 -22.71 -4.42
CA VAL A 113 19.92 -23.44 -3.63
C VAL A 113 19.33 -24.73 -3.08
N ALA A 114 18.10 -24.69 -2.57
CA ALA A 114 17.41 -25.89 -2.08
C ALA A 114 17.24 -26.96 -3.17
N ASN A 115 16.89 -26.56 -4.39
CA ASN A 115 16.78 -27.50 -5.52
C ASN A 115 18.11 -28.12 -5.91
N ARG A 116 19.21 -27.39 -5.80
CA ARG A 116 20.58 -27.93 -6.04
C ARG A 116 21.02 -28.93 -4.99
N LEU A 117 20.57 -28.78 -3.75
CA LEU A 117 20.84 -29.69 -2.65
C LEU A 117 19.97 -30.98 -2.70
N GLY A 118 18.99 -31.04 -3.60
CA GLY A 118 18.10 -32.19 -3.75
C GLY A 118 17.28 -32.48 -2.49
N PRO A 119 17.17 -33.75 -2.04
CA PRO A 119 16.34 -34.10 -0.87
C PRO A 119 16.72 -33.36 0.42
N GLN A 120 17.99 -33.01 0.58
CA GLN A 120 18.48 -32.26 1.77
C GLN A 120 18.08 -30.78 1.72
N GLY A 121 17.76 -30.25 0.55
CA GLY A 121 17.30 -28.87 0.38
C GLY A 121 15.86 -28.63 0.79
N LYS A 122 15.05 -29.67 1.02
CA LYS A 122 13.63 -29.53 1.38
C LYS A 122 13.44 -28.69 2.65
N GLN A 123 14.23 -28.95 3.68
CA GLN A 123 14.20 -28.17 4.93
C GLN A 123 14.51 -26.69 4.69
N LEU A 124 15.50 -26.38 3.86
CA LEU A 124 15.84 -25.00 3.49
C LEU A 124 14.68 -24.31 2.77
N ALA A 125 14.04 -24.98 1.82
CA ALA A 125 12.89 -24.45 1.10
C ALA A 125 11.70 -24.15 2.02
N ASP A 126 11.38 -25.08 2.94
CA ASP A 126 10.24 -24.94 3.84
C ASP A 126 10.47 -23.78 4.85
N VAL A 127 11.66 -23.70 5.45
CA VAL A 127 12.04 -22.61 6.36
C VAL A 127 12.02 -21.26 5.63
N SER A 128 12.54 -21.21 4.40
CA SER A 128 12.56 -19.98 3.60
C SER A 128 11.16 -19.49 3.23
N LYS A 129 10.22 -20.40 2.89
CA LYS A 129 8.82 -20.07 2.63
C LYS A 129 8.13 -19.55 3.89
N ALA A 130 8.37 -20.17 5.04
CA ALA A 130 7.80 -19.72 6.31
C ALA A 130 8.31 -18.33 6.70
N ALA A 131 9.61 -18.08 6.57
CA ALA A 131 10.23 -16.77 6.81
C ALA A 131 9.65 -15.70 5.86
N PHE A 132 9.44 -16.03 4.59
CA PHE A 132 8.82 -15.13 3.62
C PHE A 132 7.38 -14.76 3.99
N LEU A 133 6.58 -15.72 4.44
CA LEU A 133 5.21 -15.45 4.89
C LEU A 133 5.18 -14.53 6.13
N THR A 134 6.05 -14.78 7.11
CA THR A 134 6.17 -13.91 8.28
C THR A 134 6.53 -12.47 7.87
N ALA A 135 7.49 -12.33 6.95
CA ALA A 135 7.88 -11.04 6.40
C ALA A 135 6.76 -10.36 5.61
N MET A 136 6.01 -11.12 4.81
CA MET A 136 4.85 -10.64 4.06
C MET A 136 3.75 -10.15 5.00
N HIS A 137 3.45 -10.89 6.07
CA HIS A 137 2.48 -10.46 7.08
C HIS A 137 2.89 -9.15 7.77
N ALA A 138 4.18 -8.96 8.05
CA ALA A 138 4.68 -7.70 8.61
C ALA A 138 4.52 -6.54 7.62
N SER A 139 4.91 -6.74 6.36
CA SER A 139 4.79 -5.74 5.30
C SER A 139 3.33 -5.34 5.05
N THR A 140 2.42 -6.31 4.90
CA THR A 140 0.99 -6.05 4.68
C THR A 140 0.33 -5.36 5.87
N LEU A 141 0.75 -5.66 7.11
CA LEU A 141 0.26 -4.96 8.30
C LEU A 141 0.65 -3.48 8.27
N VAL A 142 1.92 -3.17 7.98
CA VAL A 142 2.38 -1.78 7.89
C VAL A 142 1.63 -1.03 6.80
N MET A 143 1.45 -1.65 5.62
CA MET A 143 0.68 -1.05 4.54
C MET A 143 -0.80 -0.82 4.93
N ALA A 144 -1.42 -1.77 5.64
CA ALA A 144 -2.78 -1.61 6.15
C ALA A 144 -2.89 -0.41 7.09
N VAL A 145 -1.93 -0.25 8.01
CA VAL A 145 -1.89 0.87 8.96
C VAL A 145 -1.69 2.20 8.22
N ILE A 146 -0.74 2.28 7.29
CA ILE A 146 -0.50 3.50 6.49
C ILE A 146 -1.77 3.92 5.76
N VAL A 147 -2.44 2.98 5.07
CA VAL A 147 -3.66 3.25 4.31
C VAL A 147 -4.83 3.61 5.24
N ALA A 148 -4.95 2.98 6.41
CA ALA A 148 -5.96 3.31 7.40
C ALA A 148 -5.77 4.72 7.97
N VAL A 149 -4.53 5.07 8.34
CA VAL A 149 -4.20 6.42 8.82
C VAL A 149 -4.48 7.46 7.75
N ALA A 150 -4.08 7.21 6.50
CA ALA A 150 -4.39 8.09 5.38
C ALA A 150 -5.91 8.25 5.17
N ALA A 151 -6.68 7.17 5.30
CA ALA A 151 -8.14 7.21 5.20
C ALA A 151 -8.76 8.09 6.28
N VAL A 152 -8.28 7.99 7.53
CA VAL A 152 -8.75 8.81 8.66
C VAL A 152 -8.37 10.28 8.44
N LEU A 153 -7.12 10.56 8.09
CA LEU A 153 -6.65 11.93 7.83
C LEU A 153 -7.46 12.59 6.71
N ILE A 154 -7.64 11.90 5.58
CA ILE A 154 -8.43 12.43 4.47
C ILE A 154 -9.90 12.59 4.89
N GLY A 155 -10.48 11.63 5.62
CA GLY A 155 -11.85 11.72 6.10
C GLY A 155 -12.10 12.90 7.05
N LEU A 156 -11.08 13.28 7.84
CA LEU A 156 -11.15 14.43 8.75
C LEU A 156 -10.93 15.78 8.04
N TRP A 157 -10.12 15.80 6.98
CA TRP A 157 -9.66 17.03 6.35
C TRP A 157 -10.30 17.30 4.98
N ALA A 158 -10.85 16.27 4.30
CA ALA A 158 -11.46 16.46 3.00
C ALA A 158 -12.75 17.30 3.12
N PRO A 159 -12.91 18.36 2.31
CA PRO A 159 -14.17 19.10 2.23
C PRO A 159 -15.28 18.19 1.71
N GLY A 160 -16.44 18.21 2.36
CA GLY A 160 -17.62 17.49 1.89
C GLY A 160 -18.07 17.96 0.51
N ARG A 161 -18.94 17.18 -0.13
CA ARG A 161 -19.47 17.41 -1.49
C ARG A 161 -20.10 18.80 -1.68
N ASP A 162 -20.51 19.45 -0.60
CA ASP A 162 -21.14 20.80 -0.60
C ASP A 162 -20.13 21.90 -0.19
N GLY A 163 -18.82 21.67 -0.24
CA GLY A 163 -17.81 22.61 0.24
C GLY A 163 -17.84 22.85 1.76
N ARG A 164 -18.70 22.14 2.49
CA ARG A 164 -18.78 22.21 3.95
C ARG A 164 -17.82 21.19 4.55
N GLN A 165 -16.79 21.69 5.21
CA GLN A 165 -15.91 20.85 6.02
C GLN A 165 -16.72 20.27 7.20
N LEU A 166 -16.77 18.96 7.31
CA LEU A 166 -17.27 18.23 8.46
C LEU A 166 -16.16 18.18 9.53
N GLY A 167 -15.94 19.27 10.25
CA GLY A 167 -14.94 19.25 11.31
C GLY A 167 -14.74 20.59 12.03
N PRO A 168 -14.06 20.60 13.21
CA PRO A 168 -13.92 21.76 14.08
C PRO A 168 -13.07 22.92 13.52
N ILE A 169 -12.44 22.77 12.36
CA ILE A 169 -11.56 23.79 11.73
C ILE A 169 -12.33 24.80 10.88
N ARG A 170 -13.63 24.85 11.01
CA ARG A 170 -14.56 25.66 10.20
C ARG A 170 -14.42 27.20 10.35
N ARG A 171 -13.43 27.73 11.06
CA ARG A 171 -13.42 29.18 11.39
C ARG A 171 -12.38 30.03 10.69
N VAL A 172 -11.55 29.50 9.79
CA VAL A 172 -10.41 30.30 9.29
C VAL A 172 -10.55 30.77 7.84
N VAL A 173 -11.42 30.21 7.02
CA VAL A 173 -11.55 30.64 5.63
C VAL A 173 -13.02 30.85 5.22
N THR A 174 -13.61 31.91 5.72
CA THR A 174 -14.78 32.52 5.10
C THR A 174 -14.28 33.77 4.36
N PRO A 175 -14.26 33.81 3.03
CA PRO A 175 -14.10 35.08 2.32
C PRO A 175 -15.28 35.98 2.69
N ALA A 176 -14.99 37.23 3.02
CA ALA A 176 -16.01 38.24 3.26
C ALA A 176 -16.95 38.34 2.05
N PRO A 177 -18.27 38.50 2.24
CA PRO A 177 -19.18 38.68 1.12
C PRO A 177 -18.77 39.90 0.34
N ALA A 178 -18.55 39.71 -0.99
CA ALA A 178 -18.33 40.80 -1.92
C ALA A 178 -19.51 41.74 -1.82
N THR A 179 -19.27 42.94 -1.35
CA THR A 179 -20.23 44.04 -1.35
C THR A 179 -20.71 44.27 -2.78
N ALA A 180 -21.95 43.92 -3.07
CA ALA A 180 -22.63 44.25 -4.31
C ALA A 180 -22.60 45.75 -4.50
N GLY A 181 -21.72 46.23 -5.40
CA GLY A 181 -21.72 47.61 -5.87
C GLY A 181 -23.07 47.91 -6.49
N ARG A 182 -23.88 48.71 -5.82
CA ARG A 182 -25.05 49.37 -6.39
C ARG A 182 -24.56 50.33 -7.49
N HIS A 183 -24.71 49.96 -8.75
CA HIS A 183 -24.83 50.95 -9.82
C HIS A 183 -26.21 51.55 -9.78
N ARG A 184 -26.31 52.79 -9.29
CA ARG A 184 -27.43 53.69 -9.55
C ARG A 184 -27.05 54.65 -10.69
N ALA A 185 -28.04 54.82 -11.58
CA ALA A 185 -28.25 55.84 -12.61
C ALA A 185 -27.35 55.77 -13.82
#